data_a23a5c9cba76760b1cce964d486d0b78
#
_entry.id   a23a5c9cba76760b1cce964d486d0b78
#
_cell.length_a   1.000
_cell.length_b   1.000
_cell.length_c   1.000
_cell.angle_alpha   90.00
_cell.angle_beta   90.00
_cell.angle_gamma   90.00
#
_symmetry.space_group_name_H-M   'P 1'
#
loop_
_entity.id
_entity.type
_entity.pdbx_description
1 polymer ?
#
loop_
_entity_poly.entity_id
_entity_poly.type
_entity_poly.pdbx_seq_one_letter_code
_entity_poly.pdbx_strand_id
1 'polypeptide(L)'
;SERLKLYREEIIIMVDVIYFNMLLNIGLLVLIAALLTNLEFVRTLFLEEQSSIFSKTALAVIFGIISIVSTYTGTYTDGAIINTRVIGVLAAGLLGGPYVGMLTALIAGIHRYLFDIGGFTAVSCAVSTLVEGILGSVFSARFKSGKMKQAEICVLTAAAEVGQMVIILLISKPFDAAWHLIRQIAVPMIMMNSCGMLIFLRTFDMVFIRKEGQ
;
A
#
# COMPACT_ATOMS: atom_id res chain seq x y z
N SER A 1 17.15 -34.34 -10.22
CA SER A 1 16.11 -35.32 -10.45
C SER A 1 14.82 -34.60 -10.87
N GLU A 2 13.89 -35.31 -11.49
CA GLU A 2 12.61 -34.75 -12.01
C GLU A 2 11.80 -34.01 -10.94
N ARG A 3 11.77 -34.48 -9.71
CA ARG A 3 11.09 -33.80 -8.59
C ARG A 3 11.62 -32.38 -8.31
N LEU A 4 12.92 -32.16 -8.46
CA LEU A 4 13.53 -30.83 -8.29
C LEU A 4 13.17 -29.89 -9.45
N LYS A 5 13.02 -30.43 -10.66
CA LYS A 5 12.57 -29.64 -11.82
C LYS A 5 11.12 -29.23 -11.66
N LEU A 6 10.22 -30.15 -11.33
CA LEU A 6 8.81 -29.87 -11.09
C LEU A 6 8.63 -28.84 -9.98
N TYR A 7 9.29 -28.99 -8.84
CA TYR A 7 9.25 -28.02 -7.74
C TYR A 7 9.73 -26.62 -8.15
N ARG A 8 10.78 -26.56 -8.99
CA ARG A 8 11.29 -25.28 -9.52
C ARG A 8 10.29 -24.64 -10.49
N GLU A 9 9.64 -25.40 -11.33
CA GLU A 9 8.61 -24.91 -12.26
C GLU A 9 7.38 -24.40 -11.51
N GLU A 10 6.92 -25.09 -10.47
CA GLU A 10 5.82 -24.64 -9.62
C GLU A 10 6.12 -23.29 -8.95
N ILE A 11 7.34 -23.10 -8.41
CA ILE A 11 7.75 -21.84 -7.82
C ILE A 11 7.78 -20.72 -8.86
N ILE A 12 8.30 -20.97 -10.05
CA ILE A 12 8.37 -19.97 -11.12
C ILE A 12 6.96 -19.54 -11.51
N ILE A 13 6.04 -20.48 -11.75
CA ILE A 13 4.66 -20.18 -12.09
C ILE A 13 3.97 -19.38 -10.99
N MET A 14 4.17 -19.74 -9.72
CA MET A 14 3.59 -19.01 -8.59
C MET A 14 4.11 -17.58 -8.51
N VAL A 15 5.40 -17.35 -8.71
CA VAL A 15 6.01 -16.03 -8.71
C VAL A 15 5.47 -15.19 -9.87
N ASP A 16 5.36 -15.74 -11.06
CA ASP A 16 4.79 -15.05 -12.23
C ASP A 16 3.33 -14.64 -12.00
N VAL A 17 2.52 -15.50 -11.38
CA VAL A 17 1.13 -15.19 -10.99
C VAL A 17 1.09 -14.02 -9.97
N ILE A 18 1.99 -14.01 -9.00
CA ILE A 18 2.08 -12.92 -8.03
C ILE A 18 2.39 -11.59 -8.73
N TYR A 19 3.41 -11.54 -9.58
CA TYR A 19 3.77 -10.33 -10.33
C TYR A 19 2.62 -9.84 -11.20
N PHE A 20 1.97 -10.74 -11.94
CA PHE A 20 0.86 -10.40 -12.81
C PHE A 20 -0.32 -9.80 -12.02
N ASN A 21 -0.72 -10.44 -10.93
CA ASN A 21 -1.82 -9.95 -10.10
C ASN A 21 -1.47 -8.62 -9.42
N MET A 22 -0.25 -8.43 -8.94
CA MET A 22 0.18 -7.16 -8.38
C MET A 22 0.17 -6.05 -9.43
N LEU A 23 0.57 -6.34 -10.68
CA LEU A 23 0.50 -5.38 -11.78
C LEU A 23 -0.94 -4.96 -12.07
N LEU A 24 -1.88 -5.93 -12.12
CA LEU A 24 -3.31 -5.65 -12.29
C LEU A 24 -3.85 -4.78 -11.13
N ASN A 25 -3.46 -5.08 -9.89
CA ASN A 25 -3.86 -4.32 -8.72
C ASN A 25 -3.33 -2.88 -8.76
N ILE A 26 -2.08 -2.69 -9.15
CA ILE A 26 -1.50 -1.34 -9.34
C ILE A 26 -2.27 -0.60 -10.44
N GLY A 27 -2.56 -1.25 -11.56
CA GLY A 27 -3.36 -0.67 -12.64
C GLY A 27 -4.75 -0.25 -12.16
N LEU A 28 -5.41 -1.08 -11.35
CA LEU A 28 -6.71 -0.76 -10.74
C LEU A 28 -6.61 0.44 -9.80
N LEU A 29 -5.60 0.49 -8.92
CA LEU A 29 -5.41 1.60 -7.99
C LEU A 29 -5.12 2.91 -8.73
N VAL A 30 -4.31 2.88 -9.79
CA VAL A 30 -4.02 4.04 -10.62
C VAL A 30 -5.27 4.51 -11.36
N LEU A 31 -6.10 3.58 -11.87
CA LEU A 31 -7.38 3.91 -12.49
C LEU A 31 -8.33 4.57 -11.49
N ILE A 32 -8.46 4.01 -10.28
CA ILE A 32 -9.27 4.60 -9.20
C ILE A 32 -8.75 6.00 -8.86
N ALA A 33 -7.44 6.17 -8.71
CA ALA A 33 -6.82 7.46 -8.45
C ALA A 33 -7.13 8.47 -9.56
N ALA A 34 -7.00 8.06 -10.82
CA ALA A 34 -7.31 8.91 -11.99
C ALA A 34 -8.79 9.32 -12.02
N LEU A 35 -9.71 8.41 -11.72
CA LEU A 35 -11.13 8.72 -11.64
C LEU A 35 -11.45 9.68 -10.50
N LEU A 36 -10.91 9.41 -9.30
CA LEU A 36 -11.14 10.24 -8.11
C LEU A 36 -10.59 11.66 -8.30
N THR A 37 -9.40 11.80 -8.89
CA THR A 37 -8.81 13.11 -9.12
C THR A 37 -9.53 13.94 -10.19
N ASN A 38 -10.37 13.33 -11.03
CA ASN A 38 -11.27 14.03 -11.94
C ASN A 38 -12.57 14.51 -11.29
N LEU A 39 -12.91 14.00 -10.10
CA LEU A 39 -14.09 14.46 -9.36
C LEU A 39 -13.81 15.80 -8.68
N GLU A 40 -14.63 16.81 -9.00
CA GLU A 40 -14.48 18.15 -8.42
C GLU A 40 -14.56 18.13 -6.88
N PHE A 41 -15.43 17.30 -6.31
CA PHE A 41 -15.54 17.10 -4.88
C PHE A 41 -14.20 16.64 -4.25
N VAL A 42 -13.55 15.63 -4.83
CA VAL A 42 -12.25 15.13 -4.32
C VAL A 42 -11.17 16.21 -4.41
N ARG A 43 -11.16 16.96 -5.51
CA ARG A 43 -10.23 18.09 -5.69
C ARG A 43 -10.43 19.16 -4.63
N THR A 44 -11.68 19.49 -4.30
CA THR A 44 -12.02 20.45 -3.26
C THR A 44 -11.54 19.95 -1.89
N LEU A 45 -11.72 18.66 -1.57
CA LEU A 45 -11.22 18.08 -0.33
C LEU A 45 -9.70 18.26 -0.16
N PHE A 46 -8.92 18.08 -1.23
CA PHE A 46 -7.47 18.28 -1.20
C PHE A 46 -7.08 19.76 -1.04
N LEU A 47 -7.83 20.68 -1.65
CA LEU A 47 -7.58 22.12 -1.54
C LEU A 47 -7.94 22.66 -0.14
N GLU A 48 -8.98 22.11 0.49
CA GLU A 48 -9.47 22.49 1.81
C GLU A 48 -8.82 21.66 2.95
N GLU A 49 -8.01 20.67 2.63
CA GLU A 49 -7.41 19.74 3.59
C GLU A 49 -6.78 20.45 4.81
N GLN A 50 -6.18 21.60 4.58
CA GLN A 50 -5.47 22.31 5.66
C GLN A 50 -6.42 23.00 6.67
N SER A 51 -7.67 23.24 6.31
CA SER A 51 -8.62 24.06 7.08
C SER A 51 -9.73 23.25 7.74
N SER A 52 -10.21 22.15 7.16
CA SER A 52 -11.39 21.43 7.63
C SER A 52 -11.09 20.00 8.10
N ILE A 53 -11.55 19.67 9.33
CA ILE A 53 -11.51 18.31 9.86
C ILE A 53 -12.40 17.36 9.01
N PHE A 54 -13.50 17.89 8.45
CA PHE A 54 -14.38 17.13 7.57
C PHE A 54 -13.65 16.68 6.31
N SER A 55 -12.93 17.60 5.65
CA SER A 55 -12.15 17.30 4.43
C SER A 55 -11.07 16.25 4.70
N LYS A 56 -10.36 16.37 5.82
CA LYS A 56 -9.36 15.38 6.26
C LYS A 56 -9.99 14.00 6.51
N THR A 57 -11.13 13.96 7.17
CA THR A 57 -11.84 12.70 7.46
C THR A 57 -12.34 12.06 6.16
N ALA A 58 -12.92 12.85 5.26
CA ALA A 58 -13.39 12.37 3.96
C ALA A 58 -12.23 11.79 3.12
N LEU A 59 -11.09 12.46 3.07
CA LEU A 59 -9.88 11.95 2.42
C LEU A 59 -9.40 10.64 3.06
N ALA A 60 -9.38 10.56 4.40
CA ALA A 60 -8.99 9.34 5.09
C ALA A 60 -9.92 8.17 4.77
N VAL A 61 -11.22 8.41 4.66
CA VAL A 61 -12.19 7.38 4.25
C VAL A 61 -11.96 6.95 2.80
N ILE A 62 -11.72 7.89 1.89
CA ILE A 62 -11.43 7.59 0.48
C ILE A 62 -10.19 6.70 0.35
N PHE A 63 -9.07 7.09 0.98
CA PHE A 63 -7.84 6.28 0.97
C PHE A 63 -8.01 4.95 1.73
N GLY A 64 -8.84 4.92 2.78
CA GLY A 64 -9.25 3.71 3.48
C GLY A 64 -9.96 2.73 2.55
N ILE A 65 -10.92 3.21 1.75
CA ILE A 65 -11.62 2.40 0.75
C ILE A 65 -10.65 1.89 -0.32
N ILE A 66 -9.74 2.72 -0.84
CA ILE A 66 -8.70 2.30 -1.78
C ILE A 66 -7.88 1.14 -1.20
N SER A 67 -7.47 1.26 0.06
CA SER A 67 -6.69 0.24 0.76
C SER A 67 -7.48 -1.05 1.02
N ILE A 68 -8.78 -0.93 1.28
CA ILE A 68 -9.72 -2.05 1.42
C ILE A 68 -9.87 -2.78 0.08
N VAL A 69 -10.09 -2.05 -1.02
CA VAL A 69 -10.16 -2.63 -2.37
C VAL A 69 -8.88 -3.40 -2.68
N SER A 70 -7.71 -2.84 -2.35
CA SER A 70 -6.44 -3.55 -2.51
C SER A 70 -6.33 -4.84 -1.70
N THR A 71 -7.00 -4.94 -0.55
CA THR A 71 -7.07 -6.19 0.23
C THR A 71 -7.93 -7.24 -0.48
N TYR A 72 -9.09 -6.85 -1.01
CA TYR A 72 -9.98 -7.76 -1.75
C TYR A 72 -9.39 -8.26 -3.06
N THR A 73 -8.60 -7.43 -3.73
CA THR A 73 -7.95 -7.78 -5.01
C THR A 73 -6.59 -8.47 -4.82
N GLY A 74 -6.17 -8.65 -3.57
CA GLY A 74 -4.93 -9.36 -3.24
C GLY A 74 -4.96 -10.84 -3.60
N THR A 75 -3.78 -11.42 -3.76
CA THR A 75 -3.60 -12.85 -4.07
C THR A 75 -3.37 -13.62 -2.78
N TYR A 76 -4.17 -14.66 -2.56
CA TYR A 76 -3.98 -15.55 -1.42
C TYR A 76 -2.86 -16.55 -1.72
N THR A 77 -1.82 -16.57 -0.89
CA THR A 77 -0.65 -17.44 -1.04
C THR A 77 -0.14 -17.85 0.35
N ASP A 78 -0.02 -19.15 0.60
CA ASP A 78 0.54 -19.73 1.83
C ASP A 78 -0.02 -19.11 3.14
N GLY A 79 -1.33 -18.90 3.19
CA GLY A 79 -1.99 -18.32 4.35
C GLY A 79 -1.82 -16.81 4.52
N ALA A 80 -1.30 -16.13 3.50
CA ALA A 80 -1.20 -14.68 3.46
C ALA A 80 -1.93 -14.08 2.25
N ILE A 81 -2.30 -12.82 2.36
CA ILE A 81 -2.88 -12.03 1.27
C ILE A 81 -1.83 -11.03 0.78
N ILE A 82 -1.27 -11.32 -0.39
CA ILE A 82 -0.31 -10.44 -1.08
C ILE A 82 -1.10 -9.35 -1.80
N ASN A 83 -0.81 -8.09 -1.48
CA ASN A 83 -1.58 -6.97 -2.00
C ASN A 83 -0.74 -5.69 -2.12
N THR A 84 -1.37 -4.64 -2.63
CA THR A 84 -0.78 -3.31 -2.84
C THR A 84 -1.30 -2.27 -1.84
N ARG A 85 -1.81 -2.71 -0.66
CA ARG A 85 -2.43 -1.84 0.36
C ARG A 85 -1.51 -0.73 0.86
N VAL A 86 -0.21 -1.00 0.98
CA VAL A 86 0.81 -0.03 1.38
C VAL A 86 0.74 1.24 0.53
N ILE A 87 0.42 1.12 -0.77
CA ILE A 87 0.30 2.26 -1.68
C ILE A 87 -0.79 3.22 -1.18
N GLY A 88 -1.98 2.72 -0.87
CA GLY A 88 -3.08 3.55 -0.37
C GLY A 88 -2.79 4.19 0.99
N VAL A 89 -2.27 3.39 1.93
CA VAL A 89 -2.03 3.84 3.31
C VAL A 89 -0.87 4.84 3.39
N LEU A 90 0.26 4.51 2.76
CA LEU A 90 1.45 5.38 2.77
C LEU A 90 1.18 6.68 2.01
N ALA A 91 0.50 6.60 0.85
CA ALA A 91 0.10 7.78 0.08
C ALA A 91 -0.87 8.68 0.85
N ALA A 92 -1.81 8.11 1.60
CA ALA A 92 -2.71 8.88 2.47
C ALA A 92 -1.93 9.73 3.49
N GLY A 93 -0.89 9.16 4.10
CA GLY A 93 0.00 9.88 5.00
C GLY A 93 0.80 10.97 4.30
N LEU A 94 1.42 10.65 3.17
CA LEU A 94 2.24 11.59 2.39
C LEU A 94 1.42 12.77 1.87
N LEU A 95 0.28 12.50 1.26
CA LEU A 95 -0.60 13.50 0.64
C LEU A 95 -1.45 14.24 1.67
N GLY A 96 -2.07 13.51 2.61
CA GLY A 96 -3.06 14.04 3.54
C GLY A 96 -2.50 14.44 4.92
N GLY A 97 -1.26 14.06 5.24
CA GLY A 97 -0.65 14.41 6.52
C GLY A 97 -1.00 13.44 7.65
N PRO A 98 -0.57 13.75 8.90
CA PRO A 98 -0.65 12.81 10.01
C PRO A 98 -2.07 12.33 10.35
N TYR A 99 -3.04 13.22 10.35
CA TYR A 99 -4.42 12.87 10.66
C TYR A 99 -5.01 11.91 9.61
N VAL A 100 -4.84 12.24 8.33
CA VAL A 100 -5.35 11.42 7.21
C VAL A 100 -4.65 10.07 7.19
N GLY A 101 -3.32 10.06 7.29
CA GLY A 101 -2.52 8.82 7.27
C GLY A 101 -2.88 7.87 8.39
N MET A 102 -3.00 8.39 9.63
CA MET A 102 -3.33 7.56 10.80
C MET A 102 -4.76 7.03 10.74
N LEU A 103 -5.74 7.86 10.35
CA LEU A 103 -7.13 7.41 10.24
C LEU A 103 -7.31 6.40 9.11
N THR A 104 -6.66 6.61 7.96
CA THR A 104 -6.61 5.62 6.86
C THR A 104 -6.02 4.30 7.34
N ALA A 105 -4.90 4.34 8.06
CA ALA A 105 -4.24 3.15 8.57
C ALA A 105 -5.11 2.39 9.58
N LEU A 106 -5.86 3.09 10.43
CA LEU A 106 -6.82 2.48 11.34
C LEU A 106 -7.96 1.79 10.57
N ILE A 107 -8.56 2.47 9.59
CA ILE A 107 -9.64 1.91 8.75
C ILE A 107 -9.13 0.65 8.03
N ALA A 108 -8.00 0.75 7.33
CA ALA A 108 -7.44 -0.34 6.54
C ALA A 108 -6.91 -1.50 7.42
N GLY A 109 -6.27 -1.18 8.55
CA GLY A 109 -5.72 -2.17 9.48
C GLY A 109 -6.80 -2.96 10.21
N ILE A 110 -7.84 -2.27 10.71
CA ILE A 110 -8.99 -2.94 11.33
C ILE A 110 -9.69 -3.83 10.30
N HIS A 111 -9.96 -3.30 9.09
CA HIS A 111 -10.55 -4.10 8.03
C HIS A 111 -9.69 -5.33 7.70
N ARG A 112 -8.34 -5.19 7.59
CA ARG A 112 -7.46 -6.31 7.28
C ARG A 112 -7.51 -7.39 8.34
N TYR A 113 -7.62 -7.03 9.62
CA TYR A 113 -7.79 -7.98 10.70
C TYR A 113 -9.14 -8.70 10.62
N LEU A 114 -10.23 -7.94 10.42
CA LEU A 114 -11.59 -8.49 10.36
C LEU A 114 -11.83 -9.35 9.11
N PHE A 115 -11.15 -9.04 8.01
CA PHE A 115 -11.26 -9.77 6.74
C PHE A 115 -10.74 -11.21 6.82
N ASP A 116 -9.79 -11.47 7.71
CA ASP A 116 -9.11 -12.77 7.81
C ASP A 116 -8.83 -13.12 9.28
N ILE A 117 -9.90 -13.08 10.10
CA ILE A 117 -9.80 -13.37 11.54
C ILE A 117 -9.26 -14.79 11.75
N GLY A 118 -8.16 -14.89 12.51
CA GLY A 118 -7.47 -16.15 12.73
C GLY A 118 -6.51 -16.56 11.60
N GLY A 119 -6.45 -15.80 10.51
CA GLY A 119 -5.50 -16.03 9.44
C GLY A 119 -4.05 -15.83 9.88
N PHE A 120 -3.14 -16.57 9.24
CA PHE A 120 -1.72 -16.64 9.59
C PHE A 120 -1.03 -15.27 9.69
N THR A 121 -1.37 -14.33 8.80
CA THR A 121 -0.80 -12.99 8.76
C THR A 121 -1.78 -11.87 9.17
N ALA A 122 -2.98 -12.20 9.69
CA ALA A 122 -4.01 -11.22 9.97
C ALA A 122 -3.53 -10.12 10.91
N VAL A 123 -2.97 -10.51 12.07
CA VAL A 123 -2.47 -9.56 13.09
C VAL A 123 -1.24 -8.82 12.60
N SER A 124 -0.25 -9.53 12.05
CA SER A 124 0.99 -8.92 11.57
C SER A 124 0.74 -7.89 10.45
N CYS A 125 -0.14 -8.20 9.50
CA CYS A 125 -0.52 -7.27 8.44
C CYS A 125 -1.35 -6.09 8.94
N ALA A 126 -2.20 -6.26 9.96
CA ALA A 126 -2.91 -5.13 10.56
C ALA A 126 -1.95 -4.18 11.27
N VAL A 127 -0.99 -4.72 12.04
CA VAL A 127 0.05 -3.93 12.73
C VAL A 127 0.95 -3.22 11.72
N SER A 128 1.42 -3.90 10.66
CA SER A 128 2.25 -3.26 9.63
C SER A 128 1.51 -2.11 8.94
N THR A 129 0.21 -2.24 8.69
CA THR A 129 -0.61 -1.17 8.12
C THR A 129 -0.61 0.10 8.98
N LEU A 130 -0.64 -0.04 10.32
CA LEU A 130 -0.50 1.10 11.22
C LEU A 130 0.89 1.75 11.12
N VAL A 131 1.94 0.94 11.04
CA VAL A 131 3.32 1.43 10.86
C VAL A 131 3.47 2.16 9.53
N GLU A 132 2.90 1.65 8.45
CA GLU A 132 2.87 2.30 7.13
C GLU A 132 2.21 3.69 7.19
N GLY A 133 1.08 3.81 7.90
CA GLY A 133 0.41 5.09 8.10
C GLY A 133 1.25 6.09 8.92
N ILE A 134 1.97 5.62 9.94
CA ILE A 134 2.92 6.43 10.70
C ILE A 134 4.05 6.91 9.79
N LEU A 135 4.65 6.02 9.01
CA LEU A 135 5.73 6.36 8.08
C LEU A 135 5.30 7.43 7.08
N GLY A 136 4.15 7.25 6.40
CA GLY A 136 3.61 8.27 5.49
C GLY A 136 3.38 9.61 6.19
N SER A 137 2.86 9.57 7.41
CA SER A 137 2.58 10.76 8.21
C SER A 137 3.86 11.54 8.59
N VAL A 138 4.91 10.85 9.00
CA VAL A 138 6.21 11.44 9.37
C VAL A 138 6.85 12.15 8.19
N PHE A 139 6.78 11.55 7.00
CA PHE A 139 7.39 12.11 5.79
C PHE A 139 6.51 13.11 5.04
N SER A 140 5.27 13.34 5.49
CA SER A 140 4.30 14.22 4.84
C SER A 140 4.82 15.64 4.59
N ALA A 141 5.39 16.29 5.61
CA ALA A 141 5.89 17.66 5.48
C ALA A 141 7.00 17.78 4.41
N ARG A 142 7.91 16.78 4.35
CA ARG A 142 8.97 16.73 3.35
C ARG A 142 8.41 16.46 1.95
N PHE A 143 7.40 15.60 1.84
CA PHE A 143 6.71 15.33 0.56
C PHE A 143 5.99 16.57 0.05
N LYS A 144 5.12 17.18 0.87
CA LYS A 144 4.32 18.38 0.50
C LYS A 144 5.18 19.59 0.16
N SER A 145 6.38 19.72 0.74
CA SER A 145 7.32 20.80 0.40
C SER A 145 8.07 20.60 -0.92
N GLY A 146 7.78 19.50 -1.67
CA GLY A 146 8.46 19.18 -2.93
C GLY A 146 9.94 18.76 -2.77
N LYS A 147 10.41 18.58 -1.53
CA LYS A 147 11.82 18.24 -1.25
C LYS A 147 12.11 16.75 -1.35
N MET A 148 11.10 15.92 -1.50
CA MET A 148 11.22 14.46 -1.57
C MET A 148 11.42 14.00 -3.01
N LYS A 149 12.56 13.40 -3.31
CA LYS A 149 12.88 12.87 -4.64
C LYS A 149 12.15 11.54 -4.87
N GLN A 150 11.95 11.16 -6.13
CA GLN A 150 11.32 9.88 -6.50
C GLN A 150 12.05 8.68 -5.90
N ALA A 151 13.39 8.70 -5.90
CA ALA A 151 14.20 7.66 -5.27
C ALA A 151 13.93 7.54 -3.76
N GLU A 152 13.70 8.65 -3.06
CA GLU A 152 13.37 8.64 -1.63
C GLU A 152 11.97 8.06 -1.38
N ILE A 153 11.02 8.27 -2.28
CA ILE A 153 9.68 7.64 -2.23
C ILE A 153 9.81 6.13 -2.41
N CYS A 154 10.59 5.67 -3.39
CA CYS A 154 10.87 4.25 -3.58
C CYS A 154 11.52 3.62 -2.33
N VAL A 155 12.54 4.28 -1.77
CA VAL A 155 13.23 3.80 -0.57
C VAL A 155 12.29 3.75 0.63
N LEU A 156 11.42 4.77 0.80
CA LEU A 156 10.44 4.79 1.87
C LEU A 156 9.42 3.65 1.74
N THR A 157 8.92 3.40 0.51
CA THR A 157 7.99 2.29 0.26
C THR A 157 8.67 0.95 0.47
N ALA A 158 9.89 0.79 -0.02
CA ALA A 158 10.69 -0.42 0.20
C ALA A 158 10.95 -0.66 1.70
N ALA A 159 11.26 0.40 2.45
CA ALA A 159 11.45 0.31 3.90
C ALA A 159 10.16 -0.09 4.63
N ALA A 160 9.00 0.43 4.20
CA ALA A 160 7.70 0.03 4.73
C ALA A 160 7.43 -1.46 4.49
N GLU A 161 7.70 -1.97 3.29
CA GLU A 161 7.58 -3.39 2.94
C GLU A 161 8.54 -4.29 3.75
N VAL A 162 9.80 -3.89 3.86
CA VAL A 162 10.76 -4.60 4.72
C VAL A 162 10.30 -4.60 6.17
N GLY A 163 9.77 -3.48 6.67
CA GLY A 163 9.17 -3.38 7.99
C GLY A 163 7.99 -4.36 8.16
N GLN A 164 7.11 -4.48 7.16
CA GLN A 164 6.05 -5.48 7.16
C GLN A 164 6.61 -6.90 7.25
N MET A 165 7.66 -7.26 6.49
CA MET A 165 8.29 -8.57 6.55
C MET A 165 8.85 -8.87 7.95
N VAL A 166 9.51 -7.90 8.56
CA VAL A 166 10.02 -8.02 9.94
C VAL A 166 8.87 -8.25 10.92
N ILE A 167 7.77 -7.51 10.81
CA ILE A 167 6.59 -7.66 11.67
C ILE A 167 5.97 -9.05 11.49
N ILE A 168 5.90 -9.59 10.26
CA ILE A 168 5.43 -10.94 9.99
C ILE A 168 6.32 -11.97 10.72
N LEU A 169 7.64 -11.86 10.65
CA LEU A 169 8.56 -12.77 11.35
C LEU A 169 8.42 -12.73 12.87
N LEU A 170 8.14 -11.56 13.42
CA LEU A 170 8.01 -11.37 14.86
C LEU A 170 6.68 -11.91 15.41
N ILE A 171 5.58 -11.71 14.67
CA ILE A 171 4.22 -11.96 15.14
C ILE A 171 3.67 -13.29 14.64
N SER A 172 3.83 -13.62 13.34
CA SER A 172 3.24 -14.83 12.75
C SER A 172 4.00 -16.09 13.17
N LYS A 173 3.28 -17.11 13.59
CA LYS A 173 3.87 -18.38 14.06
C LYS A 173 3.21 -19.58 13.35
N PRO A 174 3.98 -20.63 13.03
CA PRO A 174 5.40 -20.86 13.38
C PRO A 174 6.37 -20.02 12.53
N PHE A 175 7.56 -19.77 13.06
CA PHE A 175 8.58 -18.94 12.41
C PHE A 175 9.02 -19.48 11.03
N ASP A 176 9.16 -20.81 10.92
CA ASP A 176 9.59 -21.44 9.66
C ASP A 176 8.59 -21.19 8.52
N ALA A 177 7.28 -21.19 8.82
CA ALA A 177 6.24 -20.87 7.86
C ALA A 177 6.31 -19.37 7.47
N ALA A 178 6.53 -18.47 8.44
CA ALA A 178 6.71 -17.04 8.16
C ALA A 178 7.95 -16.79 7.31
N TRP A 179 9.05 -17.46 7.60
CA TRP A 179 10.28 -17.36 6.83
C TRP A 179 10.12 -17.89 5.39
N HIS A 180 9.42 -19.04 5.24
CA HIS A 180 9.11 -19.60 3.92
C HIS A 180 8.29 -18.63 3.08
N LEU A 181 7.22 -18.09 3.63
CA LEU A 181 6.37 -17.09 2.99
C LEU A 181 7.19 -15.87 2.53
N ILE A 182 7.98 -15.26 3.43
CA ILE A 182 8.74 -14.05 3.13
C ILE A 182 9.71 -14.26 1.98
N ARG A 183 10.40 -15.40 1.92
CA ARG A 183 11.31 -15.72 0.83
C ARG A 183 10.65 -15.74 -0.55
N GLN A 184 9.36 -15.99 -0.61
CA GLN A 184 8.59 -16.00 -1.86
C GLN A 184 8.09 -14.61 -2.23
N ILE A 185 7.61 -13.82 -1.23
CA ILE A 185 6.87 -12.59 -1.49
C ILE A 185 7.70 -11.31 -1.39
N ALA A 186 8.85 -11.34 -0.69
CA ALA A 186 9.59 -10.12 -0.39
C ALA A 186 10.01 -9.34 -1.65
N VAL A 187 10.61 -10.01 -2.63
CA VAL A 187 11.08 -9.36 -3.86
C VAL A 187 9.92 -8.81 -4.68
N PRO A 188 8.85 -9.60 -5.01
CA PRO A 188 7.69 -9.06 -5.70
C PRO A 188 7.06 -7.86 -4.99
N MET A 189 6.80 -7.95 -3.68
CA MET A 189 6.13 -6.89 -2.94
C MET A 189 6.97 -5.60 -2.90
N ILE A 190 8.26 -5.70 -2.56
CA ILE A 190 9.14 -4.53 -2.50
C ILE A 190 9.23 -3.84 -3.86
N MET A 191 9.45 -4.59 -4.94
CA MET A 191 9.62 -4.01 -6.28
C MET A 191 8.31 -3.43 -6.81
N MET A 192 7.24 -4.23 -6.78
CA MET A 192 5.96 -3.83 -7.38
C MET A 192 5.31 -2.68 -6.62
N ASN A 193 5.33 -2.72 -5.28
CA ASN A 193 4.75 -1.64 -4.48
C ASN A 193 5.57 -0.35 -4.57
N SER A 194 6.90 -0.41 -4.66
CA SER A 194 7.73 0.79 -4.86
C SER A 194 7.48 1.43 -6.22
N CYS A 195 7.41 0.66 -7.29
CA CYS A 195 7.06 1.17 -8.62
C CYS A 195 5.62 1.69 -8.66
N GLY A 196 4.68 0.93 -8.10
CA GLY A 196 3.27 1.29 -8.03
C GLY A 196 3.02 2.58 -7.26
N MET A 197 3.74 2.81 -6.16
CA MET A 197 3.68 4.04 -5.39
C MET A 197 4.04 5.27 -6.23
N LEU A 198 5.12 5.20 -7.02
CA LEU A 198 5.51 6.30 -7.90
C LEU A 198 4.43 6.64 -8.93
N ILE A 199 3.89 5.61 -9.57
CA ILE A 199 2.84 5.80 -10.59
C ILE A 199 1.59 6.36 -9.95
N PHE A 200 1.19 5.83 -8.79
CA PHE A 200 0.01 6.27 -8.04
C PHE A 200 0.14 7.74 -7.61
N LEU A 201 1.25 8.14 -7.00
CA LEU A 201 1.46 9.53 -6.58
C LEU A 201 1.53 10.48 -7.78
N ARG A 202 2.16 10.09 -8.90
CA ARG A 202 2.17 10.90 -10.11
C ARG A 202 0.79 11.15 -10.68
N THR A 203 -0.15 10.23 -10.50
CA THR A 203 -1.54 10.43 -10.93
C THR A 203 -2.19 11.59 -10.17
N PHE A 204 -1.89 11.76 -8.89
CA PHE A 204 -2.33 12.91 -8.11
C PHE A 204 -1.58 14.19 -8.52
N ASP A 205 -0.25 14.17 -8.67
CA ASP A 205 0.55 15.32 -9.06
C ASP A 205 0.10 15.95 -10.40
N MET A 206 -0.16 15.13 -11.41
CA MET A 206 -0.60 15.58 -12.73
C MET A 206 -1.89 16.40 -12.67
N VAL A 207 -2.77 16.12 -11.73
CA VAL A 207 -4.05 16.84 -11.58
C VAL A 207 -3.87 18.16 -10.85
N PHE A 208 -2.94 18.23 -9.89
CA PHE A 208 -2.70 19.45 -9.12
C PHE A 208 -1.81 20.45 -9.85
N ILE A 209 -0.76 20.01 -10.54
CA ILE A 209 0.16 20.87 -11.31
C ILE A 209 -0.54 21.50 -12.53
N ARG A 210 -1.53 20.83 -13.14
CA ARG A 210 -2.24 21.33 -14.31
C ARG A 210 -3.07 22.60 -14.03
N LYS A 211 -3.31 22.98 -12.78
CA LYS A 211 -4.08 24.17 -12.40
C LYS A 211 -3.23 25.42 -12.10
N GLU A 212 -1.93 25.29 -11.85
CA GLU A 212 -1.06 26.48 -11.68
C GLU A 212 -0.69 27.11 -13.04
N GLY A 213 -1.04 26.48 -14.14
CA GLY A 213 -0.75 26.93 -15.52
C GLY A 213 -1.97 27.43 -16.32
N GLN A 214 -3.15 27.55 -15.69
CA GLN A 214 -4.37 28.16 -16.26
C GLN A 214 -4.82 29.35 -15.43
#